data_0df949352c0ab76d8c7b4273b04fa223
#
_entry.id   0df949352c0ab76d8c7b4273b04fa223
#
_cell.length_a   1.000
_cell.length_b   1.000
_cell.length_c   1.000
_cell.angle_alpha   90.00
_cell.angle_beta   90.00
_cell.angle_gamma   90.00
#
_symmetry.space_group_name_H-M   'P 1'
#
loop_
_entity.id
_entity.type
_entity.pdbx_description
1 polymer ?
#
loop_
_entity_poly.entity_id
_entity_poly.type
_entity_poly.pdbx_seq_one_letter_code
_entity_poly.pdbx_strand_id
1 'polypeptide(L)'
;MKIGHISDLHWLDLSGARIRDFFNKRLTGGFNLVAGRAKKHTKQAVIDALDAMRASGVDHLVVTGDLTNLALPSEFKAVMDTIDGYFDAAHRTIVPGNHDFYTRESARCDRFCHYVYGDDRSAQGDCILCGNNPWPFAQIRDDVCFIALNSAQPRPWFVAAGRLGTHQCDDLATLLARREIASCYKIALLHHHIVRVVKAPGESLRCLDDRKQFLDTCQNGGVDLILHGHNHDFSQFKVGNTLISEAGSCSVSHFKRDNRAGKFNIYTIEDKRLVDVATWRYEDGHYKPWRHVTPSDFKSLPIGDIP
;
A
#
# COMPACT_ATOMS: atom_id res chain seq x y z
N MET A 1 -8.17 15.40 10.17
CA MET A 1 -6.94 14.88 9.53
C MET A 1 -7.23 14.51 8.07
N LYS A 2 -6.38 14.94 7.13
CA LYS A 2 -6.41 14.52 5.73
C LYS A 2 -5.30 13.51 5.45
N ILE A 3 -5.64 12.36 4.90
CA ILE A 3 -4.75 11.23 4.65
C ILE A 3 -4.63 11.01 3.15
N GLY A 4 -3.44 11.18 2.59
CA GLY A 4 -3.14 10.85 1.20
C GLY A 4 -2.78 9.38 1.06
N HIS A 5 -3.37 8.68 0.07
CA HIS A 5 -3.09 7.28 -0.19
C HIS A 5 -2.64 7.07 -1.63
N ILE A 6 -1.40 6.63 -1.79
CA ILE A 6 -0.81 6.20 -3.05
C ILE A 6 -0.37 4.73 -2.97
N SER A 7 -0.26 4.09 -4.10
CA SER A 7 0.22 2.70 -4.23
C SER A 7 0.90 2.48 -5.57
N ASP A 8 1.66 1.40 -5.67
CA ASP A 8 2.22 0.89 -6.94
C ASP A 8 3.02 1.96 -7.70
N LEU A 9 4.02 2.53 -7.02
CA LEU A 9 4.89 3.58 -7.54
C LEU A 9 5.80 3.06 -8.64
N HIS A 10 6.25 1.79 -8.50
CA HIS A 10 7.13 1.12 -9.45
C HIS A 10 8.31 1.98 -9.90
N TRP A 11 8.96 2.63 -8.93
CA TRP A 11 10.11 3.48 -9.20
C TRP A 11 11.23 2.67 -9.80
N LEU A 12 11.70 3.09 -10.98
CA LEU A 12 12.78 2.42 -11.68
C LEU A 12 14.05 3.26 -11.60
N ASP A 13 15.09 2.67 -11.00
CA ASP A 13 16.43 3.24 -11.03
C ASP A 13 17.48 2.13 -11.18
N LEU A 14 18.08 2.06 -12.35
CA LEU A 14 19.11 1.07 -12.68
C LEU A 14 20.54 1.59 -12.39
N SER A 15 20.68 2.76 -11.78
CA SER A 15 22.00 3.26 -11.38
C SER A 15 22.62 2.30 -10.36
N GLY A 16 23.84 1.83 -10.64
CA GLY A 16 24.50 0.84 -9.78
C GLY A 16 24.03 -0.61 -9.93
N ALA A 17 23.04 -0.92 -10.78
CA ALA A 17 22.66 -2.28 -11.08
C ALA A 17 23.79 -3.03 -11.80
N ARG A 18 24.10 -4.25 -11.35
CA ARG A 18 25.13 -5.11 -11.95
C ARG A 18 24.46 -6.23 -12.73
N ILE A 19 25.09 -6.72 -13.79
CA ILE A 19 24.57 -7.82 -14.63
C ILE A 19 24.16 -9.03 -13.76
N ARG A 20 24.94 -9.35 -12.72
CA ARG A 20 24.65 -10.44 -11.77
C ARG A 20 23.32 -10.26 -11.02
N ASP A 21 22.83 -9.04 -10.86
CA ASP A 21 21.57 -8.76 -10.16
C ASP A 21 20.36 -9.24 -10.98
N PHE A 22 20.54 -9.52 -12.26
CA PHE A 22 19.50 -10.02 -13.16
C PHE A 22 19.50 -11.55 -13.34
N PHE A 23 20.47 -12.30 -12.77
CA PHE A 23 20.49 -13.77 -12.82
C PHE A 23 19.55 -14.44 -11.81
N ASN A 24 18.35 -13.87 -11.63
CA ASN A 24 17.31 -14.38 -10.74
C ASN A 24 15.92 -13.96 -11.27
N LYS A 25 14.90 -13.97 -10.42
CA LYS A 25 13.53 -13.53 -10.79
C LYS A 25 13.49 -12.14 -11.46
N ARG A 26 14.50 -11.28 -11.26
CA ARG A 26 14.63 -9.97 -11.93
C ARG A 26 14.80 -10.08 -13.46
N LEU A 27 15.22 -11.23 -13.98
CA LEU A 27 15.30 -11.45 -15.43
C LEU A 27 13.94 -11.31 -16.12
N THR A 28 12.88 -11.88 -15.53
CA THR A 28 11.50 -11.70 -16.03
C THR A 28 10.96 -10.31 -15.80
N GLY A 29 11.32 -9.69 -14.68
CA GLY A 29 11.03 -8.28 -14.41
C GLY A 29 11.68 -7.36 -15.44
N GLY A 30 12.95 -7.59 -15.77
CA GLY A 30 13.71 -6.87 -16.81
C GLY A 30 13.09 -7.03 -18.21
N PHE A 31 12.62 -8.23 -18.56
CA PHE A 31 11.92 -8.46 -19.82
C PHE A 31 10.59 -7.71 -19.90
N ASN A 32 9.81 -7.68 -18.82
CA ASN A 32 8.57 -6.91 -18.72
C ASN A 32 8.81 -5.38 -18.77
N LEU A 33 9.96 -4.90 -18.27
CA LEU A 33 10.37 -3.50 -18.39
C LEU A 33 10.62 -3.12 -19.84
N VAL A 34 11.38 -3.95 -20.58
CA VAL A 34 11.66 -3.74 -22.01
C VAL A 34 10.37 -3.85 -22.83
N ALA A 35 9.43 -4.74 -22.45
CA ALA A 35 8.15 -4.94 -23.12
C ALA A 35 7.12 -3.79 -22.94
N GLY A 36 7.50 -2.68 -22.31
CA GLY A 36 6.70 -1.44 -22.26
C GLY A 36 6.18 -1.02 -20.89
N ARG A 37 6.51 -1.74 -19.80
CA ARG A 37 6.14 -1.33 -18.43
C ARG A 37 6.79 0.01 -18.05
N ALA A 38 8.07 0.19 -18.43
CA ALA A 38 8.81 1.43 -18.19
C ALA A 38 8.19 2.67 -18.86
N LYS A 39 7.40 2.49 -19.92
CA LYS A 39 6.71 3.59 -20.62
C LYS A 39 5.39 3.98 -19.95
N LYS A 40 4.82 3.12 -19.11
CA LYS A 40 3.53 3.37 -18.44
C LYS A 40 3.72 4.06 -17.10
N HIS A 41 4.74 3.67 -16.37
CA HIS A 41 5.04 4.17 -15.03
C HIS A 41 6.09 5.27 -15.13
N THR A 42 5.78 6.47 -14.65
CA THR A 42 6.70 7.61 -14.71
C THR A 42 6.94 8.17 -13.32
N LYS A 43 8.19 8.54 -13.07
CA LYS A 43 8.59 9.23 -11.83
C LYS A 43 7.84 10.55 -11.69
N GLN A 44 7.63 11.24 -12.81
CA GLN A 44 6.93 12.53 -12.82
C GLN A 44 5.49 12.40 -12.30
N ALA A 45 4.74 11.36 -12.67
CA ALA A 45 3.39 11.18 -12.16
C ALA A 45 3.36 10.98 -10.63
N VAL A 46 4.39 10.31 -10.04
CA VAL A 46 4.51 10.20 -8.58
C VAL A 46 4.77 11.57 -7.95
N ILE A 47 5.69 12.36 -8.52
CA ILE A 47 6.00 13.71 -8.05
C ILE A 47 4.75 14.59 -8.14
N ASP A 48 4.04 14.56 -9.25
CA ASP A 48 2.79 15.34 -9.46
C ASP A 48 1.70 14.93 -8.44
N ALA A 49 1.64 13.65 -8.05
CA ALA A 49 0.72 13.19 -7.00
C ALA A 49 1.10 13.77 -5.63
N LEU A 50 2.38 13.76 -5.29
CA LEU A 50 2.89 14.32 -4.03
C LEU A 50 2.69 15.84 -3.97
N ASP A 51 2.93 16.56 -5.09
CA ASP A 51 2.65 18.01 -5.21
C ASP A 51 1.17 18.30 -4.98
N ALA A 52 0.28 17.54 -5.63
CA ALA A 52 -1.16 17.70 -5.50
C ALA A 52 -1.65 17.41 -4.06
N MET A 53 -1.08 16.41 -3.39
CA MET A 53 -1.36 16.11 -1.99
C MET A 53 -0.92 17.24 -1.05
N ARG A 54 0.31 17.75 -1.24
CA ARG A 54 0.82 18.89 -0.46
C ARG A 54 -0.06 20.12 -0.65
N ALA A 55 -0.44 20.44 -1.91
CA ALA A 55 -1.33 21.55 -2.23
C ALA A 55 -2.74 21.37 -1.63
N SER A 56 -3.20 20.14 -1.44
CA SER A 56 -4.49 19.80 -0.82
C SER A 56 -4.45 19.80 0.71
N GLY A 57 -3.31 20.05 1.32
CA GLY A 57 -3.13 20.07 2.77
C GLY A 57 -3.26 18.67 3.39
N VAL A 58 -2.66 17.66 2.77
CA VAL A 58 -2.56 16.31 3.33
C VAL A 58 -1.64 16.33 4.54
N ASP A 59 -2.13 15.80 5.66
CA ASP A 59 -1.41 15.75 6.95
C ASP A 59 -0.52 14.49 7.05
N HIS A 60 -0.99 13.36 6.49
CA HIS A 60 -0.30 12.07 6.60
C HIS A 60 -0.35 11.29 5.27
N LEU A 61 0.80 10.79 4.82
CA LEU A 61 0.93 9.98 3.62
C LEU A 61 0.87 8.49 3.96
N VAL A 62 0.05 7.75 3.25
CA VAL A 62 0.02 6.28 3.25
C VAL A 62 0.49 5.76 1.89
N VAL A 63 1.44 4.82 1.91
CA VAL A 63 1.90 4.12 0.71
C VAL A 63 1.69 2.61 0.89
N THR A 64 0.83 2.02 0.08
CA THR A 64 0.47 0.60 0.18
C THR A 64 1.30 -0.30 -0.74
N GLY A 65 2.61 -0.04 -0.81
CA GLY A 65 3.60 -0.94 -1.39
C GLY A 65 3.90 -0.75 -2.88
N ASP A 66 4.75 -1.64 -3.36
CA ASP A 66 5.36 -1.60 -4.69
C ASP A 66 6.02 -0.24 -4.96
N LEU A 67 6.89 0.16 -4.00
CA LEU A 67 7.75 1.34 -4.14
C LEU A 67 8.68 1.18 -5.34
N THR A 68 9.26 -0.01 -5.46
CA THR A 68 10.30 -0.35 -6.42
C THR A 68 9.79 -1.26 -7.54
N ASN A 69 10.57 -1.43 -8.59
CA ASN A 69 10.31 -2.42 -9.62
C ASN A 69 11.04 -3.75 -9.38
N LEU A 70 12.29 -3.69 -8.94
CA LEU A 70 13.22 -4.83 -8.88
C LEU A 70 13.83 -5.01 -7.48
N ALA A 71 13.41 -4.25 -6.49
CA ALA A 71 13.98 -4.20 -5.14
C ALA A 71 15.50 -3.92 -5.17
N LEU A 72 15.97 -3.01 -6.02
CA LEU A 72 17.35 -2.56 -6.03
C LEU A 72 17.60 -1.49 -4.96
N PRO A 73 18.81 -1.44 -4.36
CA PRO A 73 19.17 -0.37 -3.42
C PRO A 73 18.99 1.03 -3.99
N SER A 74 19.33 1.24 -5.25
CA SER A 74 19.16 2.54 -5.93
C SER A 74 17.70 2.96 -6.07
N GLU A 75 16.81 1.99 -6.35
CA GLU A 75 15.37 2.26 -6.43
C GLU A 75 14.80 2.71 -5.08
N PHE A 76 15.12 1.97 -4.00
CA PHE A 76 14.69 2.35 -2.64
C PHE A 76 15.22 3.72 -2.25
N LYS A 77 16.54 3.95 -2.42
CA LYS A 77 17.12 5.24 -2.08
C LYS A 77 16.44 6.39 -2.83
N ALA A 78 16.28 6.27 -4.13
CA ALA A 78 15.75 7.35 -4.95
C ALA A 78 14.26 7.63 -4.66
N VAL A 79 13.43 6.60 -4.44
CA VAL A 79 12.02 6.80 -4.10
C VAL A 79 11.86 7.37 -2.70
N MET A 80 12.68 6.93 -1.74
CA MET A 80 12.63 7.45 -0.38
C MET A 80 13.15 8.88 -0.29
N ASP A 81 14.27 9.22 -0.96
CA ASP A 81 14.74 10.60 -1.07
C ASP A 81 13.64 11.53 -1.63
N THR A 82 12.82 11.01 -2.57
CA THR A 82 11.71 11.78 -3.13
C THR A 82 10.58 11.95 -2.10
N ILE A 83 10.12 10.86 -1.47
CA ILE A 83 9.03 10.91 -0.48
C ILE A 83 9.42 11.78 0.72
N ASP A 84 10.65 11.67 1.22
CA ASP A 84 11.14 12.41 2.37
C ASP A 84 11.22 13.94 2.11
N GLY A 85 11.33 14.34 0.84
CA GLY A 85 11.20 15.75 0.44
C GLY A 85 9.79 16.32 0.61
N TYR A 86 8.76 15.46 0.77
CA TYR A 86 7.35 15.86 0.93
C TYR A 86 6.79 15.53 2.32
N PHE A 87 7.05 14.33 2.81
CA PHE A 87 6.53 13.80 4.07
C PHE A 87 7.66 13.12 4.84
N ASP A 88 8.01 13.65 5.98
CA ASP A 88 9.00 13.05 6.87
C ASP A 88 8.48 11.75 7.53
N ALA A 89 9.33 11.08 8.31
CA ALA A 89 9.00 9.81 8.94
C ALA A 89 7.80 9.89 9.91
N ALA A 90 7.54 11.05 10.52
CA ALA A 90 6.42 11.24 11.42
C ALA A 90 5.08 11.38 10.68
N HIS A 91 5.12 11.83 9.41
CA HIS A 91 3.94 12.12 8.61
C HIS A 91 3.71 11.11 7.48
N ARG A 92 4.26 9.89 7.63
CA ARG A 92 4.05 8.81 6.64
C ARG A 92 3.97 7.44 7.29
N THR A 93 3.19 6.53 6.69
CA THR A 93 3.18 5.10 6.98
C THR A 93 3.26 4.33 5.66
N ILE A 94 4.24 3.45 5.52
CA ILE A 94 4.54 2.75 4.27
C ILE A 94 4.58 1.25 4.54
N VAL A 95 3.85 0.45 3.76
CA VAL A 95 3.91 -1.02 3.80
C VAL A 95 4.55 -1.58 2.53
N PRO A 96 5.21 -2.74 2.59
CA PRO A 96 5.86 -3.31 1.41
C PRO A 96 4.87 -3.98 0.46
N GLY A 97 5.18 -3.89 -0.85
CA GLY A 97 4.55 -4.69 -1.89
C GLY A 97 5.40 -5.87 -2.35
N ASN A 98 4.86 -6.69 -3.26
CA ASN A 98 5.55 -7.87 -3.75
C ASN A 98 6.79 -7.52 -4.60
N HIS A 99 6.85 -6.34 -5.21
CA HIS A 99 8.03 -5.85 -5.92
C HIS A 99 9.14 -5.41 -4.96
N ASP A 100 8.84 -5.01 -3.75
CA ASP A 100 9.81 -4.62 -2.73
C ASP A 100 10.49 -5.84 -2.09
N PHE A 101 9.80 -7.00 -2.06
CA PHE A 101 10.32 -8.31 -1.65
C PHE A 101 10.56 -9.24 -2.86
N TYR A 102 11.01 -8.69 -3.98
CA TYR A 102 11.08 -9.37 -5.27
C TYR A 102 11.97 -10.61 -5.28
N THR A 103 13.03 -10.63 -4.47
CA THR A 103 13.99 -11.73 -4.36
C THR A 103 14.11 -12.21 -2.93
N ARG A 104 14.56 -13.49 -2.77
CA ARG A 104 14.88 -14.02 -1.43
C ARG A 104 15.99 -13.23 -0.74
N GLU A 105 16.92 -12.65 -1.50
CA GLU A 105 18.00 -11.82 -0.97
C GLU A 105 17.43 -10.51 -0.40
N SER A 106 16.58 -9.77 -1.15
CA SER A 106 15.99 -8.53 -0.66
C SER A 106 15.14 -8.74 0.60
N ALA A 107 14.50 -9.91 0.73
CA ALA A 107 13.74 -10.26 1.92
C ALA A 107 14.65 -10.63 3.12
N ARG A 108 15.74 -11.38 2.90
CA ARG A 108 16.64 -11.80 3.99
C ARG A 108 17.41 -10.64 4.62
N CYS A 109 17.82 -9.65 3.82
CA CYS A 109 18.51 -8.47 4.34
C CYS A 109 17.54 -7.37 4.80
N ASP A 110 16.24 -7.67 4.85
CA ASP A 110 15.17 -6.74 5.20
C ASP A 110 15.36 -5.35 4.56
N ARG A 111 15.69 -5.35 3.26
CA ARG A 111 16.06 -4.14 2.52
C ARG A 111 15.00 -3.06 2.59
N PHE A 112 13.73 -3.46 2.52
CA PHE A 112 12.62 -2.54 2.66
C PHE A 112 12.69 -1.79 3.99
N CYS A 113 12.79 -2.51 5.11
CA CYS A 113 12.83 -1.88 6.42
C CYS A 113 14.04 -0.98 6.61
N HIS A 114 15.22 -1.41 6.13
CA HIS A 114 16.44 -0.61 6.17
C HIS A 114 16.26 0.76 5.50
N TYR A 115 15.70 0.81 4.27
CA TYR A 115 15.55 2.06 3.53
C TYR A 115 14.35 2.91 3.98
N VAL A 116 13.24 2.28 4.39
CA VAL A 116 11.99 2.99 4.71
C VAL A 116 11.94 3.44 6.16
N TYR A 117 12.44 2.60 7.09
CA TYR A 117 12.33 2.82 8.53
C TYR A 117 13.67 2.97 9.25
N GLY A 118 14.79 2.74 8.54
CA GLY A 118 16.11 2.66 9.15
C GLY A 118 16.35 1.35 9.92
N ASP A 119 17.53 1.23 10.51
CA ASP A 119 17.94 0.01 11.23
C ASP A 119 17.26 -0.10 12.59
N ASP A 120 16.84 1.01 13.17
CA ASP A 120 16.16 1.07 14.48
C ASP A 120 14.77 1.70 14.35
N ARG A 121 13.74 0.86 14.29
CA ARG A 121 12.34 1.33 14.26
C ARG A 121 11.90 1.97 15.57
N SER A 122 12.53 1.61 16.68
CA SER A 122 12.23 2.21 17.98
C SER A 122 12.68 3.69 18.04
N ALA A 123 13.66 4.06 17.21
CA ALA A 123 14.08 5.46 17.04
C ALA A 123 13.01 6.33 16.35
N GLN A 124 12.01 5.73 15.70
CA GLN A 124 10.85 6.47 15.17
C GLN A 124 9.77 6.75 16.24
N GLY A 125 10.09 6.58 17.51
CA GLY A 125 9.45 7.09 18.72
C GLY A 125 7.98 6.73 18.98
N ASP A 126 7.22 6.42 17.92
CA ASP A 126 5.75 6.34 17.94
C ASP A 126 5.20 5.02 17.39
N CYS A 127 6.07 4.02 17.15
CA CYS A 127 5.62 2.72 16.67
C CYS A 127 5.28 1.81 17.85
N ILE A 128 4.03 1.37 17.91
CA ILE A 128 3.55 0.36 18.86
C ILE A 128 3.77 -1.00 18.20
N LEU A 129 4.75 -1.75 18.70
CA LEU A 129 5.07 -3.11 18.23
C LEU A 129 4.32 -4.17 19.03
N CYS A 130 4.08 -5.33 18.41
CA CYS A 130 3.65 -6.54 19.07
C CYS A 130 4.84 -7.52 19.18
N GLY A 131 5.43 -7.60 20.38
CA GLY A 131 6.61 -8.44 20.62
C GLY A 131 7.85 -7.97 19.84
N ASN A 132 8.67 -8.94 19.39
CA ASN A 132 9.92 -8.69 18.67
C ASN A 132 9.78 -8.69 17.15
N ASN A 133 8.57 -8.89 16.64
CA ASN A 133 8.32 -8.91 15.21
C ASN A 133 8.22 -7.50 14.65
N PRO A 134 8.83 -7.23 13.49
CA PRO A 134 8.71 -5.92 12.85
C PRO A 134 7.30 -5.64 12.29
N TRP A 135 6.45 -6.65 12.16
CA TRP A 135 5.08 -6.59 11.64
C TRP A 135 4.13 -7.48 12.44
N PRO A 136 2.89 -7.04 12.71
CA PRO A 136 2.38 -5.70 12.42
C PRO A 136 2.91 -4.67 13.41
N PHE A 137 2.80 -3.38 13.06
CA PHE A 137 2.99 -2.28 14.00
C PHE A 137 1.88 -1.25 13.84
N ALA A 138 1.66 -0.44 14.87
CA ALA A 138 0.71 0.66 14.83
C ALA A 138 1.41 2.00 15.06
N GLN A 139 0.93 3.04 14.40
CA GLN A 139 1.29 4.44 14.60
C GLN A 139 0.03 5.23 14.89
N ILE A 140 0.00 5.96 16.00
CA ILE A 140 -1.12 6.82 16.35
C ILE A 140 -0.74 8.26 16.02
N ARG A 141 -1.61 8.94 15.29
CA ARG A 141 -1.53 10.36 14.98
C ARG A 141 -2.87 11.00 15.29
N ASP A 142 -2.87 11.89 16.25
CA ASP A 142 -4.08 12.43 16.88
C ASP A 142 -5.02 11.29 17.32
N ASP A 143 -6.17 11.16 16.70
CA ASP A 143 -7.18 10.12 16.99
C ASP A 143 -7.28 9.04 15.87
N VAL A 144 -6.32 8.98 14.96
CA VAL A 144 -6.21 7.97 13.90
C VAL A 144 -5.06 7.00 14.20
N CYS A 145 -5.35 5.72 14.10
CA CYS A 145 -4.36 4.65 14.24
C CYS A 145 -4.10 3.98 12.88
N PHE A 146 -2.89 4.09 12.38
CA PHE A 146 -2.41 3.40 11.19
C PHE A 146 -1.77 2.07 11.62
N ILE A 147 -2.32 0.96 11.14
CA ILE A 147 -1.85 -0.40 11.44
C ILE A 147 -1.21 -0.97 10.19
N ALA A 148 0.11 -1.05 10.20
CA ALA A 148 0.91 -1.48 9.07
C ALA A 148 1.15 -2.99 9.10
N LEU A 149 0.85 -3.68 7.99
CA LEU A 149 1.03 -5.12 7.83
C LEU A 149 1.90 -5.44 6.62
N ASN A 150 2.69 -6.49 6.73
CA ASN A 150 3.48 -7.01 5.62
C ASN A 150 2.80 -8.24 5.02
N SER A 151 2.15 -8.08 3.89
CA SER A 151 1.57 -9.17 3.10
C SER A 151 2.52 -9.69 2.01
N ALA A 152 3.68 -9.04 1.82
CA ALA A 152 4.65 -9.37 0.80
C ALA A 152 5.59 -10.49 1.25
N GLN A 153 5.80 -11.47 0.40
CA GLN A 153 6.73 -12.57 0.60
C GLN A 153 7.39 -12.94 -0.74
N PRO A 154 8.63 -13.43 -0.75
CA PRO A 154 9.21 -14.00 -1.94
C PRO A 154 8.40 -15.23 -2.39
N ARG A 155 7.80 -15.14 -3.56
CA ARG A 155 6.98 -16.20 -4.17
C ARG A 155 7.67 -16.84 -5.37
N PRO A 156 7.29 -18.07 -5.75
CA PRO A 156 7.72 -18.69 -7.02
C PRO A 156 7.41 -17.82 -8.23
N TRP A 157 8.00 -18.18 -9.37
CA TRP A 157 7.76 -17.49 -10.63
C TRP A 157 6.26 -17.51 -10.98
N PHE A 158 5.76 -16.39 -11.49
CA PHE A 158 4.35 -16.16 -11.88
C PHE A 158 3.33 -16.13 -10.72
N VAL A 159 3.77 -16.24 -9.47
CA VAL A 159 2.90 -16.06 -8.29
C VAL A 159 3.18 -14.70 -7.66
N ALA A 160 2.14 -13.90 -7.51
CA ALA A 160 2.17 -12.59 -6.87
C ALA A 160 1.17 -12.50 -5.70
N ALA A 161 0.77 -13.66 -5.14
CA ALA A 161 -0.13 -13.73 -4.00
C ALA A 161 0.56 -13.28 -2.70
N GLY A 162 -0.19 -12.60 -1.84
CA GLY A 162 0.26 -12.21 -0.51
C GLY A 162 -0.09 -13.22 0.56
N ARG A 163 0.53 -13.08 1.73
CA ARG A 163 0.18 -13.82 2.93
C ARG A 163 0.67 -13.08 4.16
N LEU A 164 -0.17 -12.96 5.16
CA LEU A 164 0.19 -12.43 6.48
C LEU A 164 0.76 -13.54 7.39
N GLY A 165 0.12 -14.69 7.36
CA GLY A 165 0.39 -15.82 8.26
C GLY A 165 -0.31 -15.67 9.62
N THR A 166 -0.45 -16.80 10.32
CA THR A 166 -1.20 -16.85 11.58
C THR A 166 -0.61 -15.92 12.64
N HIS A 167 0.71 -15.92 12.79
CA HIS A 167 1.39 -15.06 13.79
C HIS A 167 1.08 -13.57 13.61
N GLN A 168 1.14 -13.06 12.37
CA GLN A 168 0.84 -11.65 12.14
C GLN A 168 -0.65 -11.32 12.34
N CYS A 169 -1.56 -12.27 12.08
CA CYS A 169 -2.98 -12.12 12.38
C CYS A 169 -3.26 -12.13 13.89
N ASP A 170 -2.56 -12.98 14.65
CA ASP A 170 -2.68 -13.04 16.11
C ASP A 170 -2.11 -11.77 16.78
N ASP A 171 -0.96 -11.31 16.28
CA ASP A 171 -0.37 -10.05 16.70
C ASP A 171 -1.26 -8.85 16.38
N LEU A 172 -1.92 -8.86 15.21
CA LEU A 172 -2.92 -7.86 14.85
C LEU A 172 -4.09 -7.84 15.83
N ALA A 173 -4.63 -9.00 16.19
CA ALA A 173 -5.70 -9.11 17.18
C ALA A 173 -5.25 -8.54 18.55
N THR A 174 -4.01 -8.83 18.94
CA THR A 174 -3.41 -8.32 20.17
C THR A 174 -3.24 -6.80 20.15
N LEU A 175 -2.79 -6.23 19.03
CA LEU A 175 -2.68 -4.78 18.86
C LEU A 175 -4.06 -4.11 18.96
N LEU A 176 -5.05 -4.64 18.24
CA LEU A 176 -6.41 -4.08 18.20
C LEU A 176 -7.11 -4.08 19.57
N ALA A 177 -6.73 -5.01 20.46
CA ALA A 177 -7.24 -5.08 21.82
C ALA A 177 -6.62 -4.03 22.77
N ARG A 178 -5.54 -3.34 22.38
CA ARG A 178 -4.91 -2.32 23.22
C ARG A 178 -5.82 -1.11 23.38
N ARG A 179 -5.93 -0.60 24.61
CA ARG A 179 -6.83 0.50 24.94
C ARG A 179 -6.57 1.77 24.15
N GLU A 180 -5.31 2.10 23.94
CA GLU A 180 -4.89 3.26 23.16
C GLU A 180 -5.31 3.16 21.68
N ILE A 181 -5.29 1.96 21.09
CA ILE A 181 -5.69 1.70 19.71
C ILE A 181 -7.22 1.60 19.59
N ALA A 182 -7.86 0.94 20.54
CA ALA A 182 -9.31 0.73 20.52
C ALA A 182 -10.12 2.03 20.47
N SER A 183 -9.55 3.12 21.00
CA SER A 183 -10.19 4.44 21.05
C SER A 183 -10.01 5.27 19.76
N CYS A 184 -9.18 4.82 18.81
CA CYS A 184 -8.88 5.54 17.58
C CYS A 184 -9.80 5.13 16.42
N TYR A 185 -9.84 5.95 15.36
CA TYR A 185 -10.24 5.52 14.03
C TYR A 185 -9.13 4.63 13.45
N LYS A 186 -9.42 3.36 13.16
CA LYS A 186 -8.42 2.35 12.83
C LYS A 186 -8.34 2.10 11.33
N ILE A 187 -7.14 2.29 10.78
CA ILE A 187 -6.83 2.07 9.36
C ILE A 187 -5.80 0.95 9.24
N ALA A 188 -6.20 -0.19 8.68
CA ALA A 188 -5.26 -1.27 8.37
C ALA A 188 -4.68 -1.10 6.95
N LEU A 189 -3.37 -1.27 6.83
CA LEU A 189 -2.60 -1.05 5.62
C LEU A 189 -1.91 -2.33 5.20
N LEU A 190 -2.14 -2.77 3.96
CA LEU A 190 -1.43 -3.88 3.36
C LEU A 190 -1.35 -3.67 1.84
N HIS A 191 -0.55 -4.48 1.14
CA HIS A 191 -0.43 -4.33 -0.32
C HIS A 191 -1.45 -5.14 -1.09
N HIS A 192 -1.60 -6.44 -0.77
CA HIS A 192 -2.40 -7.35 -1.57
C HIS A 192 -3.90 -7.17 -1.33
N HIS A 193 -4.68 -7.24 -2.40
CA HIS A 193 -6.13 -7.11 -2.34
C HIS A 193 -6.79 -8.30 -1.62
N ILE A 194 -7.89 -8.02 -0.93
CA ILE A 194 -8.63 -8.97 -0.10
C ILE A 194 -10.01 -9.33 -0.69
N VAL A 195 -10.55 -8.50 -1.58
CA VAL A 195 -11.84 -8.71 -2.23
C VAL A 195 -11.63 -9.03 -3.70
N ARG A 196 -12.27 -10.09 -4.19
CA ARG A 196 -12.31 -10.42 -5.62
C ARG A 196 -13.51 -9.77 -6.27
N VAL A 197 -13.26 -8.74 -7.08
CA VAL A 197 -14.33 -8.04 -7.81
C VAL A 197 -14.68 -8.75 -9.11
N VAL A 198 -13.71 -9.43 -9.71
CA VAL A 198 -13.87 -10.17 -10.98
C VAL A 198 -13.25 -11.55 -10.81
N LYS A 199 -14.00 -12.60 -11.12
CA LYS A 199 -13.48 -13.98 -11.20
C LYS A 199 -12.63 -14.12 -12.48
N ALA A 200 -11.46 -13.47 -12.51
CA ALA A 200 -10.53 -13.61 -13.62
C ALA A 200 -9.67 -14.87 -13.45
N PRO A 201 -9.30 -15.55 -14.55
CA PRO A 201 -8.33 -16.64 -14.48
C PRO A 201 -7.02 -16.17 -13.83
N GLY A 202 -6.50 -16.94 -12.86
CA GLY A 202 -5.25 -16.62 -12.15
C GLY A 202 -5.39 -15.61 -11.00
N GLU A 203 -6.59 -15.18 -10.65
CA GLU A 203 -6.86 -14.26 -9.51
C GLU A 203 -6.34 -14.83 -8.18
N SER A 204 -6.48 -16.16 -7.97
CA SER A 204 -5.94 -16.84 -6.78
C SER A 204 -4.41 -16.76 -6.65
N LEU A 205 -3.69 -16.47 -7.74
CA LEU A 205 -2.24 -16.29 -7.73
C LEU A 205 -1.82 -14.85 -7.41
N ARG A 206 -2.77 -13.97 -7.10
CA ARG A 206 -2.52 -12.54 -6.89
C ARG A 206 -3.13 -11.99 -5.59
N CYS A 207 -4.22 -12.55 -5.11
CA CYS A 207 -4.89 -12.06 -3.89
C CYS A 207 -4.14 -12.47 -2.61
N LEU A 208 -4.58 -11.93 -1.48
CA LEU A 208 -4.12 -12.36 -0.16
C LEU A 208 -4.63 -13.79 0.11
N ASP A 209 -3.73 -14.73 0.43
CA ASP A 209 -4.09 -16.15 0.66
C ASP A 209 -5.00 -16.32 1.88
N ASP A 210 -4.68 -15.63 2.95
CA ASP A 210 -5.36 -15.69 4.26
C ASP A 210 -6.31 -14.52 4.51
N ARG A 211 -6.89 -13.97 3.42
CA ARG A 211 -7.79 -12.80 3.45
C ARG A 211 -8.99 -12.96 4.36
N LYS A 212 -9.54 -14.19 4.48
CA LYS A 212 -10.69 -14.45 5.36
C LYS A 212 -10.29 -14.26 6.82
N GLN A 213 -9.20 -14.90 7.27
CA GLN A 213 -8.69 -14.75 8.64
C GLN A 213 -8.37 -13.28 8.94
N PHE A 214 -7.69 -12.60 8.03
CA PHE A 214 -7.37 -11.18 8.17
C PHE A 214 -8.62 -10.31 8.31
N LEU A 215 -9.62 -10.51 7.44
CA LEU A 215 -10.86 -9.71 7.48
C LEU A 215 -11.66 -9.99 8.76
N ASP A 216 -11.78 -11.26 9.16
CA ASP A 216 -12.46 -11.65 10.41
C ASP A 216 -11.75 -10.97 11.62
N THR A 217 -10.40 -10.94 11.65
CA THR A 217 -9.63 -10.25 12.68
C THR A 217 -9.88 -8.75 12.68
N CYS A 218 -9.89 -8.12 11.50
CA CYS A 218 -10.19 -6.69 11.36
C CYS A 218 -11.60 -6.34 11.84
N GLN A 219 -12.60 -7.12 11.46
CA GLN A 219 -13.99 -6.87 11.86
C GLN A 219 -14.19 -7.04 13.37
N ASN A 220 -13.63 -8.11 13.95
CA ASN A 220 -13.69 -8.36 15.39
C ASN A 220 -12.97 -7.28 16.21
N GLY A 221 -11.86 -6.74 15.68
CA GLY A 221 -11.09 -5.66 16.30
C GLY A 221 -11.64 -4.25 15.99
N GLY A 222 -12.70 -4.15 15.19
CA GLY A 222 -13.34 -2.88 14.83
C GLY A 222 -12.46 -1.99 13.96
N VAL A 223 -11.75 -2.57 12.96
CA VAL A 223 -11.05 -1.79 11.93
C VAL A 223 -12.06 -1.07 11.05
N ASP A 224 -11.91 0.24 10.91
CA ASP A 224 -12.86 1.10 10.19
C ASP A 224 -12.58 1.12 8.69
N LEU A 225 -11.29 1.16 8.31
CA LEU A 225 -10.86 1.30 6.92
C LEU A 225 -9.67 0.37 6.63
N ILE A 226 -9.69 -0.32 5.50
CA ILE A 226 -8.58 -1.09 4.96
C ILE A 226 -8.12 -0.44 3.66
N LEU A 227 -6.83 -0.10 3.57
CA LEU A 227 -6.21 0.47 2.38
C LEU A 227 -5.23 -0.53 1.76
N HIS A 228 -5.34 -0.72 0.44
CA HIS A 228 -4.47 -1.63 -0.31
C HIS A 228 -4.19 -1.15 -1.74
N GLY A 229 -3.33 -1.86 -2.48
CA GLY A 229 -2.98 -1.64 -3.87
C GLY A 229 -3.00 -2.92 -4.69
N HIS A 230 -1.93 -3.15 -5.45
CA HIS A 230 -1.58 -4.38 -6.16
C HIS A 230 -2.26 -4.61 -7.52
N ASN A 231 -3.56 -4.37 -7.67
CA ASN A 231 -4.24 -4.62 -8.94
C ASN A 231 -4.09 -3.49 -9.95
N HIS A 232 -3.61 -2.33 -9.51
CA HIS A 232 -3.58 -1.08 -10.27
C HIS A 232 -4.98 -0.64 -10.74
N ASP A 233 -6.02 -1.13 -10.08
CA ASP A 233 -7.40 -0.73 -10.32
C ASP A 233 -7.89 0.15 -9.17
N PHE A 234 -8.94 0.90 -9.42
CA PHE A 234 -9.61 1.69 -8.39
C PHE A 234 -10.84 0.94 -7.92
N SER A 235 -10.94 0.75 -6.62
CA SER A 235 -12.11 0.09 -6.03
C SER A 235 -12.43 0.59 -4.62
N GLN A 236 -13.72 0.65 -4.29
CA GLN A 236 -14.21 1.05 -2.98
C GLN A 236 -15.40 0.18 -2.60
N PHE A 237 -15.25 -0.56 -1.50
CA PHE A 237 -16.22 -1.52 -1.02
C PHE A 237 -16.48 -1.36 0.49
N LYS A 238 -17.64 -1.86 0.92
CA LYS A 238 -17.98 -2.03 2.33
C LYS A 238 -18.29 -3.50 2.57
N VAL A 239 -17.65 -4.09 3.58
CA VAL A 239 -17.89 -5.46 4.03
C VAL A 239 -18.19 -5.41 5.53
N GLY A 240 -19.43 -5.71 5.92
CA GLY A 240 -19.88 -5.44 7.27
C GLY A 240 -19.79 -3.96 7.59
N ASN A 241 -19.05 -3.61 8.64
CA ASN A 241 -18.77 -2.20 9.02
C ASN A 241 -17.44 -1.67 8.50
N THR A 242 -16.60 -2.53 7.94
CA THR A 242 -15.27 -2.16 7.46
C THR A 242 -15.33 -1.65 6.02
N LEU A 243 -14.76 -0.48 5.78
CA LEU A 243 -14.56 0.07 4.45
C LEU A 243 -13.24 -0.47 3.86
N ILE A 244 -13.22 -0.73 2.56
CA ILE A 244 -12.06 -1.25 1.84
C ILE A 244 -11.84 -0.38 0.62
N SER A 245 -10.63 0.15 0.45
CA SER A 245 -10.33 1.05 -0.66
C SER A 245 -8.98 0.76 -1.30
N GLU A 246 -8.97 0.68 -2.61
CA GLU A 246 -7.79 0.56 -3.46
C GLU A 246 -7.57 1.88 -4.21
N ALA A 247 -6.34 2.41 -4.17
CA ALA A 247 -6.01 3.68 -4.83
C ALA A 247 -5.75 3.53 -6.33
N GLY A 248 -5.42 2.33 -6.80
CA GLY A 248 -4.80 2.13 -8.10
C GLY A 248 -3.30 2.47 -8.06
N SER A 249 -2.65 2.55 -9.22
CA SER A 249 -1.23 2.92 -9.31
C SER A 249 -1.09 4.42 -9.56
N CYS A 250 -0.36 5.13 -8.69
CA CYS A 250 -0.15 6.57 -8.86
C CYS A 250 0.88 6.92 -9.95
N SER A 251 1.70 5.97 -10.39
CA SER A 251 2.76 6.22 -11.37
C SER A 251 2.32 6.08 -12.84
N VAL A 252 1.10 5.60 -13.11
CA VAL A 252 0.62 5.35 -14.46
C VAL A 252 0.27 6.64 -15.19
N SER A 253 1.11 7.04 -16.14
CA SER A 253 0.89 8.22 -17.00
C SER A 253 0.24 7.88 -18.35
N HIS A 254 0.37 6.63 -18.84
CA HIS A 254 -0.20 6.18 -20.11
C HIS A 254 -1.08 4.96 -19.90
N PHE A 255 -2.34 5.05 -20.28
CA PHE A 255 -3.33 3.98 -20.08
C PHE A 255 -4.23 3.82 -21.31
N LYS A 256 -4.65 2.57 -21.54
CA LYS A 256 -5.60 2.24 -22.62
C LYS A 256 -7.05 2.14 -22.14
N ARG A 257 -7.27 2.07 -20.82
CA ARG A 257 -8.60 1.91 -20.20
C ARG A 257 -8.73 2.88 -19.04
N ASP A 258 -9.84 3.55 -18.92
CA ASP A 258 -10.10 4.59 -17.93
C ASP A 258 -9.91 4.17 -16.49
N ASN A 259 -10.26 2.92 -16.13
CA ASN A 259 -10.06 2.41 -14.77
C ASN A 259 -8.58 2.22 -14.38
N ARG A 260 -7.66 2.24 -15.35
CA ARG A 260 -6.20 2.08 -15.14
C ARG A 260 -5.39 3.37 -15.29
N ALA A 261 -6.05 4.52 -15.39
CA ALA A 261 -5.38 5.80 -15.26
C ALA A 261 -4.72 5.92 -13.88
N GLY A 262 -3.62 6.65 -13.80
CA GLY A 262 -2.98 6.97 -12.53
C GLY A 262 -3.98 7.60 -11.56
N LYS A 263 -4.01 7.14 -10.32
CA LYS A 263 -4.93 7.64 -9.29
C LYS A 263 -4.27 7.66 -7.92
N PHE A 264 -4.80 8.53 -7.08
CA PHE A 264 -4.61 8.51 -5.64
C PHE A 264 -5.87 8.99 -4.93
N ASN A 265 -5.98 8.69 -3.64
CA ASN A 265 -7.10 9.11 -2.81
C ASN A 265 -6.64 10.05 -1.70
N ILE A 266 -7.52 10.96 -1.30
CA ILE A 266 -7.40 11.74 -0.05
C ILE A 266 -8.64 11.42 0.79
N TYR A 267 -8.42 10.92 2.01
CA TYR A 267 -9.46 10.62 2.99
C TYR A 267 -9.49 11.74 4.02
N THR A 268 -10.66 12.25 4.34
CA THR A 268 -10.85 13.23 5.41
C THR A 268 -11.49 12.57 6.61
N ILE A 269 -10.78 12.57 7.75
CA ILE A 269 -11.24 12.03 9.02
C ILE A 269 -11.53 13.21 9.95
N GLU A 270 -12.75 13.27 10.50
CA GLU A 270 -13.20 14.26 11.49
C GLU A 270 -13.94 13.52 12.60
N ASP A 271 -13.65 13.87 13.85
CA ASP A 271 -14.26 13.27 15.03
C ASP A 271 -14.29 11.73 14.99
N LYS A 272 -13.18 11.11 14.60
CA LYS A 272 -13.02 9.65 14.43
C LYS A 272 -14.01 9.05 13.43
N ARG A 273 -14.32 9.77 12.37
CA ARG A 273 -15.18 9.30 11.28
C ARG A 273 -14.63 9.71 9.93
N LEU A 274 -14.70 8.80 8.98
CA LEU A 274 -14.45 9.15 7.57
C LEU A 274 -15.64 9.98 7.08
N VAL A 275 -15.38 11.21 6.63
CA VAL A 275 -16.44 12.12 6.14
C VAL A 275 -16.41 12.28 4.62
N ASP A 276 -15.22 12.22 4.01
CA ASP A 276 -15.06 12.40 2.56
C ASP A 276 -13.88 11.58 2.02
N VAL A 277 -14.01 11.13 0.78
CA VAL A 277 -12.93 10.53 -0.02
C VAL A 277 -12.86 11.23 -1.37
N ALA A 278 -11.83 12.03 -1.56
CA ALA A 278 -11.51 12.66 -2.83
C ALA A 278 -10.56 11.78 -3.63
N THR A 279 -10.96 11.36 -4.84
CA THR A 279 -10.08 10.63 -5.76
C THR A 279 -9.57 11.58 -6.83
N TRP A 280 -8.27 11.57 -7.05
CA TRP A 280 -7.58 12.31 -8.10
C TRP A 280 -7.15 11.36 -9.20
N ARG A 281 -7.19 11.84 -10.44
CA ARG A 281 -6.84 11.06 -11.64
C ARG A 281 -5.83 11.80 -12.48
N TYR A 282 -4.87 11.05 -13.04
CA TYR A 282 -3.86 11.59 -13.95
C TYR A 282 -4.44 11.78 -15.34
N GLU A 283 -4.46 13.04 -15.81
CA GLU A 283 -4.98 13.45 -17.11
C GLU A 283 -4.14 14.61 -17.65
N ASP A 284 -3.82 14.59 -18.95
CA ASP A 284 -3.09 15.67 -19.64
C ASP A 284 -1.78 16.08 -18.94
N GLY A 285 -1.05 15.12 -18.37
CA GLY A 285 0.24 15.37 -17.75
C GLY A 285 0.20 15.82 -16.29
N HIS A 286 -0.95 15.84 -15.63
CA HIS A 286 -1.08 16.23 -14.22
C HIS A 286 -2.28 15.57 -13.54
N TYR A 287 -2.34 15.64 -12.20
CA TYR A 287 -3.49 15.15 -11.44
C TYR A 287 -4.60 16.19 -11.36
N LYS A 288 -5.83 15.72 -11.59
CA LYS A 288 -7.07 16.53 -11.46
C LYS A 288 -8.03 15.85 -10.49
N PRO A 289 -8.84 16.61 -9.72
CA PRO A 289 -9.96 16.03 -8.98
C PRO A 289 -10.88 15.28 -9.94
N TRP A 290 -11.21 14.03 -9.62
CA TRP A 290 -12.04 13.17 -10.47
C TRP A 290 -13.36 12.81 -9.82
N ARG A 291 -13.33 12.45 -8.52
CA ARG A 291 -14.51 11.96 -7.81
C ARG A 291 -14.43 12.31 -6.33
N HIS A 292 -15.58 12.67 -5.75
CA HIS A 292 -15.81 12.74 -4.31
C HIS A 292 -16.89 11.76 -3.93
N VAL A 293 -16.69 11.03 -2.85
CA VAL A 293 -17.63 10.07 -2.29
C VAL A 293 -17.61 10.14 -0.77
N THR A 294 -18.74 9.77 -0.17
CA THR A 294 -18.87 9.56 1.26
C THR A 294 -18.84 8.07 1.60
N PRO A 295 -18.71 7.66 2.85
CA PRO A 295 -18.77 6.23 3.24
C PRO A 295 -20.06 5.52 2.79
N SER A 296 -21.17 6.26 2.63
CA SER A 296 -22.45 5.70 2.15
C SER A 296 -22.41 5.28 0.68
N ASP A 297 -21.49 5.82 -0.11
CA ASP A 297 -21.35 5.55 -1.55
C ASP A 297 -20.52 4.29 -1.83
N PHE A 298 -19.89 3.71 -0.80
CA PHE A 298 -19.13 2.47 -0.94
C PHE A 298 -20.08 1.30 -1.25
N LYS A 299 -19.76 0.53 -2.28
CA LYS A 299 -20.55 -0.63 -2.69
C LYS A 299 -20.52 -1.71 -1.60
N SER A 300 -21.67 -2.04 -1.04
CA SER A 300 -21.78 -3.14 -0.08
C SER A 300 -21.56 -4.48 -0.77
N LEU A 301 -20.72 -5.33 -0.15
CA LEU A 301 -20.48 -6.70 -0.57
C LEU A 301 -20.88 -7.64 0.57
N PRO A 302 -21.60 -8.75 0.29
CA PRO A 302 -21.90 -9.76 1.29
C PRO A 302 -20.61 -10.46 1.73
N ILE A 303 -20.50 -10.76 3.03
CA ILE A 303 -19.34 -11.45 3.62
C ILE A 303 -19.09 -12.81 2.96
N GLY A 304 -20.16 -13.49 2.49
CA GLY A 304 -20.06 -14.77 1.79
C GLY A 304 -19.44 -14.73 0.39
N ASP A 305 -19.30 -13.56 -0.21
CA ASP A 305 -18.66 -13.38 -1.54
C ASP A 305 -17.13 -13.19 -1.45
N ILE A 306 -16.58 -13.24 -0.24
CA ILE A 306 -15.14 -13.26 0.00
C ILE A 306 -14.71 -14.73 0.10
N PRO A 307 -14.27 -15.34 -1.00
CA PRO A 307 -13.97 -16.76 -1.07
C PRO A 307 -12.69 -17.12 -0.33
#